data_d3d3d331772384a1cd3dc0b4ebb05aa6
#
_entry.id   d3d3d331772384a1cd3dc0b4ebb05aa6
#
_cell.length_a   1.000
_cell.length_b   1.000
_cell.length_c   1.000
_cell.angle_alpha   90.00
_cell.angle_beta   90.00
_cell.angle_gamma   90.00
#
_symmetry.space_group_name_H-M   'P 1'
#
loop_
_entity.id
_entity.type
_entity.pdbx_description
1 polymer ?
#
loop_
_entity_poly.entity_id
_entity_poly.type
_entity_poly.pdbx_seq_one_letter_code
_entity_poly.pdbx_strand_id
1 'polypeptide(L)'
;MAEEFEFRDLSDAVFWGVDLQRATFRDVDLMGARISHARLVDVGIDGEIDRLVINGVDVTDYVNERDAWFPLRAQLHPTDPDSLRRGWRAFRTAWDGAIERAQSLPAQQAHVSVDGEWSFVETLRHLVFATDKWFTVPMLGGTLHPIGVPNSGSAEYAWPGLDPTADPTCEDAVGAWRERARQLADHLDDIGPDALDIEVEVLENGASAVHDCIGVVFEEHFEHLRYATRDLDRLG
;
A
#
# COMPACT_ATOMS: atom_id res chain seq x y z
N MET A 1 -7.29 26.76 14.03
CA MET A 1 -6.43 25.66 13.56
C MET A 1 -7.33 24.42 13.50
N ALA A 2 -7.18 23.58 12.50
CA ALA A 2 -7.83 22.27 12.50
C ALA A 2 -7.27 21.47 13.68
N GLU A 3 -8.09 20.66 14.32
CA GLU A 3 -7.66 19.70 15.32
C GLU A 3 -7.23 18.43 14.56
N GLU A 4 -6.04 17.92 14.85
CA GLU A 4 -5.46 16.74 14.21
C GLU A 4 -5.33 15.62 15.25
N PHE A 5 -5.78 14.44 14.88
CA PHE A 5 -5.69 13.23 15.68
C PHE A 5 -4.84 12.22 14.90
N GLU A 6 -3.57 12.14 15.22
CA GLU A 6 -2.62 11.23 14.57
C GLU A 6 -2.23 10.09 15.51
N PHE A 7 -2.20 8.87 14.99
CA PHE A 7 -1.78 7.67 15.72
C PHE A 7 -2.47 7.52 17.08
N ARG A 8 -3.76 7.83 17.14
CA ARG A 8 -4.57 7.76 18.36
C ARG A 8 -5.55 6.61 18.29
N ASP A 9 -5.61 5.84 19.38
CA ASP A 9 -6.72 4.93 19.62
C ASP A 9 -7.93 5.77 20.09
N LEU A 10 -8.96 5.83 19.24
CA LEU A 10 -10.24 6.48 19.50
C LEU A 10 -11.38 5.45 19.47
N SER A 11 -11.08 4.17 19.72
CA SER A 11 -12.10 3.11 19.85
C SER A 11 -13.16 3.54 20.86
N ASP A 12 -14.41 3.22 20.58
CA ASP A 12 -15.58 3.60 21.39
C ASP A 12 -15.80 5.12 21.56
N ALA A 13 -15.09 5.98 20.83
CA ALA A 13 -15.32 7.41 20.90
C ALA A 13 -16.74 7.77 20.41
N VAL A 14 -17.35 8.75 21.07
CA VAL A 14 -18.68 9.26 20.71
C VAL A 14 -18.58 10.71 20.26
N PHE A 15 -18.90 10.96 18.99
CA PHE A 15 -19.04 12.30 18.44
C PHE A 15 -20.51 12.69 18.46
N TRP A 16 -20.92 13.58 19.37
CA TRP A 16 -22.30 14.02 19.52
C TRP A 16 -22.45 15.52 19.27
N GLY A 17 -23.31 15.88 18.31
CA GLY A 17 -23.56 17.30 17.97
C GLY A 17 -22.33 18.01 17.41
N VAL A 18 -21.44 17.29 16.75
CA VAL A 18 -20.18 17.82 16.21
C VAL A 18 -20.38 18.23 14.75
N ASP A 19 -19.79 19.35 14.36
CA ASP A 19 -19.66 19.74 12.95
C ASP A 19 -18.34 19.21 12.39
N LEU A 20 -18.44 18.23 11.48
CA LEU A 20 -17.32 17.59 10.79
C LEU A 20 -17.27 17.98 9.30
N GLN A 21 -17.83 19.13 8.92
CA GLN A 21 -17.74 19.60 7.54
C GLN A 21 -16.28 19.73 7.11
N ARG A 22 -15.94 19.15 5.96
CA ARG A 22 -14.59 19.12 5.39
C ARG A 22 -13.56 18.37 6.23
N ALA A 23 -14.00 17.57 7.20
CA ALA A 23 -13.08 16.66 7.87
C ALA A 23 -12.53 15.61 6.89
N THR A 24 -11.27 15.26 7.06
CA THR A 24 -10.61 14.19 6.32
C THR A 24 -10.31 13.06 7.31
N PHE A 25 -10.68 11.85 6.92
CA PHE A 25 -10.30 10.62 7.58
C PHE A 25 -9.35 9.89 6.63
N ARG A 26 -8.12 9.65 7.07
CA ARG A 26 -7.09 8.98 6.29
C ARG A 26 -6.47 7.90 7.15
N ASP A 27 -6.26 6.71 6.59
CA ASP A 27 -5.66 5.54 7.25
C ASP A 27 -6.36 5.24 8.59
N VAL A 28 -7.71 5.19 8.55
CA VAL A 28 -8.55 4.97 9.73
C VAL A 28 -9.26 3.62 9.62
N ASP A 29 -9.28 2.88 10.71
CA ASP A 29 -10.15 1.72 10.88
C ASP A 29 -11.50 2.17 11.44
N LEU A 30 -12.56 1.97 10.66
CA LEU A 30 -13.94 2.27 11.06
C LEU A 30 -14.78 1.01 11.26
N MET A 31 -14.15 -0.13 11.52
CA MET A 31 -14.84 -1.39 11.75
C MET A 31 -15.88 -1.24 12.89
N GLY A 32 -17.13 -1.59 12.61
CA GLY A 32 -18.22 -1.47 13.59
C GLY A 32 -18.70 -0.04 13.86
N ALA A 33 -18.12 0.98 13.24
CA ALA A 33 -18.53 2.38 13.41
C ALA A 33 -20.00 2.59 12.99
N ARG A 34 -20.68 3.52 13.66
CA ARG A 34 -22.07 3.90 13.37
C ARG A 34 -22.19 5.40 13.19
N ILE A 35 -22.68 5.82 12.04
CA ILE A 35 -23.01 7.21 11.73
C ILE A 35 -24.54 7.33 11.70
N SER A 36 -25.11 8.05 12.66
CA SER A 36 -26.56 8.19 12.82
C SER A 36 -26.96 9.66 12.82
N HIS A 37 -28.14 9.99 12.26
CA HIS A 37 -28.69 11.34 12.19
C HIS A 37 -27.73 12.36 11.53
N ALA A 38 -26.87 11.88 10.62
CA ALA A 38 -25.92 12.71 9.90
C ALA A 38 -26.54 13.28 8.62
N ARG A 39 -26.05 14.46 8.22
CA ARG A 39 -26.30 15.04 6.91
C ARG A 39 -25.08 14.75 6.03
N LEU A 40 -25.23 13.79 5.13
CA LEU A 40 -24.17 13.36 4.20
C LEU A 40 -24.41 14.02 2.83
N VAL A 41 -23.67 15.07 2.54
CA VAL A 41 -23.70 15.79 1.26
C VAL A 41 -22.26 15.98 0.81
N ASP A 42 -21.95 15.59 -0.42
CA ASP A 42 -20.62 15.65 -1.01
C ASP A 42 -19.58 14.87 -0.16
N VAL A 43 -19.97 13.71 0.35
CA VAL A 43 -19.12 12.79 1.11
C VAL A 43 -18.56 11.74 0.16
N GLY A 44 -17.23 11.63 0.08
CA GLY A 44 -16.52 10.54 -0.58
C GLY A 44 -16.11 9.51 0.46
N ILE A 45 -16.29 8.23 0.15
CA ILE A 45 -15.76 7.11 0.92
C ILE A 45 -14.94 6.28 -0.06
N ASP A 46 -13.66 6.11 0.24
CA ASP A 46 -12.74 5.28 -0.50
C ASP A 46 -12.00 4.39 0.50
N GLY A 47 -12.08 3.10 0.33
CA GLY A 47 -11.51 2.13 1.26
C GLY A 47 -11.98 0.72 0.96
N GLU A 48 -11.51 -0.21 1.74
CA GLU A 48 -12.03 -1.56 1.75
C GLU A 48 -13.40 -1.57 2.44
N ILE A 49 -14.37 -2.18 1.80
CA ILE A 49 -15.71 -2.30 2.36
C ILE A 49 -16.12 -3.76 2.46
N ASP A 50 -16.53 -4.13 3.66
CA ASP A 50 -17.26 -5.36 3.95
C ASP A 50 -18.51 -4.99 4.75
N ARG A 51 -19.67 -5.36 4.21
CA ARG A 51 -20.97 -5.08 4.82
C ARG A 51 -21.23 -3.58 5.09
N LEU A 52 -21.05 -2.75 4.08
CA LEU A 52 -21.43 -1.32 4.15
C LEU A 52 -22.94 -1.15 4.07
N VAL A 53 -23.56 -0.65 5.14
CA VAL A 53 -25.00 -0.44 5.20
C VAL A 53 -25.32 1.06 5.23
N ILE A 54 -26.07 1.56 4.24
CA ILE A 54 -26.54 2.95 4.16
C ILE A 54 -28.06 2.97 4.25
N ASN A 55 -28.59 3.65 5.28
CA ASN A 55 -30.04 3.76 5.52
C ASN A 55 -30.77 2.39 5.54
N GLY A 56 -30.13 1.38 6.08
CA GLY A 56 -30.66 0.02 6.17
C GLY A 56 -30.50 -0.84 4.92
N VAL A 57 -29.87 -0.32 3.87
CA VAL A 57 -29.59 -1.05 2.63
C VAL A 57 -28.11 -1.43 2.61
N ASP A 58 -27.81 -2.71 2.45
CA ASP A 58 -26.45 -3.19 2.19
C ASP A 58 -26.08 -2.82 0.74
N VAL A 59 -25.02 -2.03 0.59
CA VAL A 59 -24.56 -1.54 -0.72
C VAL A 59 -23.21 -2.15 -1.12
N THR A 60 -22.70 -3.10 -0.37
CA THR A 60 -21.37 -3.70 -0.56
C THR A 60 -21.18 -4.25 -1.96
N ASP A 61 -22.04 -5.17 -2.38
CA ASP A 61 -21.94 -5.79 -3.71
C ASP A 61 -22.10 -4.76 -4.82
N TYR A 62 -23.04 -3.81 -4.65
CA TYR A 62 -23.27 -2.75 -5.64
C TYR A 62 -22.04 -1.89 -5.87
N VAL A 63 -21.29 -1.56 -4.82
CA VAL A 63 -20.06 -0.77 -4.91
C VAL A 63 -18.94 -1.63 -5.50
N ASN A 64 -18.71 -2.82 -4.95
CA ASN A 64 -17.61 -3.71 -5.37
C ASN A 64 -17.68 -4.10 -6.86
N GLU A 65 -18.91 -4.32 -7.39
CA GLU A 65 -19.09 -4.59 -8.82
C GLU A 65 -18.71 -3.43 -9.74
N ARG A 66 -18.63 -2.20 -9.21
CA ARG A 66 -18.38 -0.95 -9.96
C ARG A 66 -17.02 -0.32 -9.63
N ASP A 67 -16.38 -0.79 -8.58
CA ASP A 67 -15.04 -0.37 -8.23
C ASP A 67 -14.03 -1.03 -9.18
N ALA A 68 -13.38 -0.22 -10.03
CA ALA A 68 -12.35 -0.70 -10.95
C ALA A 68 -11.14 -1.31 -10.23
N TRP A 69 -10.94 -0.97 -8.96
CA TRP A 69 -9.85 -1.46 -8.11
C TRP A 69 -10.22 -2.72 -7.32
N PHE A 70 -11.51 -3.08 -7.25
CA PHE A 70 -11.97 -4.22 -6.46
C PHE A 70 -11.25 -5.54 -6.76
N PRO A 71 -10.92 -5.89 -8.03
CA PRO A 71 -10.20 -7.13 -8.32
C PRO A 71 -8.82 -7.22 -7.63
N LEU A 72 -8.15 -6.09 -7.39
CA LEU A 72 -6.90 -6.02 -6.64
C LEU A 72 -7.15 -5.84 -5.15
N ARG A 73 -8.09 -4.98 -4.77
CA ARG A 73 -8.49 -4.76 -3.37
C ARG A 73 -8.89 -6.05 -2.68
N ALA A 74 -9.63 -6.92 -3.35
CA ALA A 74 -10.02 -8.24 -2.85
C ALA A 74 -8.85 -9.22 -2.63
N GLN A 75 -7.61 -8.84 -2.97
CA GLN A 75 -6.41 -9.64 -2.72
C GLN A 75 -5.61 -9.14 -1.50
N LEU A 76 -6.05 -8.10 -0.81
CA LEU A 76 -5.27 -7.48 0.26
C LEU A 76 -5.15 -8.35 1.51
N HIS A 77 -6.14 -9.20 1.79
CA HIS A 77 -6.16 -10.05 2.98
C HIS A 77 -6.13 -11.56 2.62
N PRO A 78 -5.04 -12.06 2.06
CA PRO A 78 -4.90 -13.49 1.77
C PRO A 78 -4.80 -14.29 3.08
N THR A 79 -5.49 -15.42 3.14
CA THR A 79 -5.56 -16.27 4.35
C THR A 79 -4.83 -17.60 4.20
N ASP A 80 -4.31 -17.90 3.02
CA ASP A 80 -3.65 -19.15 2.69
C ASP A 80 -2.60 -18.97 1.58
N PRO A 81 -1.64 -19.92 1.42
CA PRO A 81 -0.59 -19.81 0.43
C PRO A 81 -1.08 -19.63 -1.02
N ASP A 82 -2.21 -20.21 -1.38
CA ASP A 82 -2.74 -20.11 -2.74
C ASP A 82 -3.31 -18.71 -3.00
N SER A 83 -3.98 -18.11 -2.01
CA SER A 83 -4.45 -16.73 -2.08
C SER A 83 -3.29 -15.73 -2.14
N LEU A 84 -2.21 -15.96 -1.38
CA LEU A 84 -0.97 -15.17 -1.48
C LEU A 84 -0.38 -15.21 -2.90
N ARG A 85 -0.23 -16.40 -3.49
CA ARG A 85 0.28 -16.55 -4.86
C ARG A 85 -0.61 -15.86 -5.90
N ARG A 86 -1.94 -16.00 -5.77
CA ARG A 86 -2.89 -15.34 -6.68
C ARG A 86 -2.82 -13.83 -6.54
N GLY A 87 -2.83 -13.32 -5.32
CA GLY A 87 -2.77 -11.89 -5.04
C GLY A 87 -1.47 -11.27 -5.58
N TRP A 88 -0.33 -11.87 -5.24
CA TRP A 88 0.96 -11.36 -5.73
C TRP A 88 1.06 -11.35 -7.26
N ARG A 89 0.55 -12.38 -7.91
CA ARG A 89 0.50 -12.43 -9.38
C ARG A 89 -0.35 -11.30 -9.96
N ALA A 90 -1.49 -11.00 -9.33
CA ALA A 90 -2.36 -9.91 -9.75
C ALA A 90 -1.67 -8.55 -9.59
N PHE A 91 -1.02 -8.28 -8.45
CA PHE A 91 -0.26 -7.06 -8.22
C PHE A 91 0.90 -6.90 -9.21
N ARG A 92 1.69 -7.94 -9.44
CA ARG A 92 2.77 -7.90 -10.43
C ARG A 92 2.26 -7.55 -11.82
N THR A 93 1.17 -8.19 -12.26
CA THR A 93 0.58 -7.91 -13.58
C THR A 93 0.14 -6.45 -13.70
N ALA A 94 -0.48 -5.91 -12.66
CA ALA A 94 -0.93 -4.51 -12.65
C ALA A 94 0.25 -3.53 -12.66
N TRP A 95 1.30 -3.81 -11.88
CA TRP A 95 2.53 -3.01 -11.87
C TRP A 95 3.30 -3.10 -13.19
N ASP A 96 3.38 -4.28 -13.83
CA ASP A 96 3.99 -4.40 -15.17
C ASP A 96 3.27 -3.48 -16.16
N GLY A 97 1.93 -3.41 -16.13
CA GLY A 97 1.16 -2.48 -16.96
C GLY A 97 1.46 -0.99 -16.66
N ALA A 98 1.58 -0.62 -15.37
CA ALA A 98 1.96 0.74 -14.99
C ALA A 98 3.38 1.10 -15.43
N ILE A 99 4.32 0.15 -15.32
CA ILE A 99 5.71 0.30 -15.77
C ILE A 99 5.78 0.48 -17.29
N GLU A 100 5.09 -0.36 -18.06
CA GLU A 100 5.02 -0.23 -19.52
C GLU A 100 4.49 1.15 -19.94
N ARG A 101 3.47 1.60 -19.23
CA ARG A 101 2.89 2.94 -19.46
C ARG A 101 3.88 4.04 -19.14
N ALA A 102 4.55 4.01 -17.99
CA ALA A 102 5.57 4.98 -17.62
C ALA A 102 6.73 5.00 -18.63
N GLN A 103 7.17 3.83 -19.10
CA GLN A 103 8.23 3.69 -20.10
C GLN A 103 7.82 4.19 -21.51
N SER A 104 6.51 4.28 -21.78
CA SER A 104 6.01 4.86 -23.05
C SER A 104 6.03 6.39 -23.07
N LEU A 105 6.16 7.04 -21.92
CA LEU A 105 6.29 8.48 -21.79
C LEU A 105 7.74 8.94 -21.99
N PRO A 106 7.97 10.25 -22.25
CA PRO A 106 9.33 10.80 -22.22
C PRO A 106 10.03 10.50 -20.89
N ALA A 107 11.29 10.06 -20.93
CA ALA A 107 12.02 9.54 -19.77
C ALA A 107 12.00 10.48 -18.55
N GLN A 108 11.99 11.80 -18.77
CA GLN A 108 11.93 12.80 -17.70
C GLN A 108 10.60 12.78 -16.95
N GLN A 109 9.51 12.33 -17.57
CA GLN A 109 8.18 12.33 -16.92
C GLN A 109 8.08 11.31 -15.78
N ALA A 110 8.85 10.23 -15.84
CA ALA A 110 8.91 9.28 -14.72
C ALA A 110 9.49 9.88 -13.41
N HIS A 111 10.19 11.03 -13.52
CA HIS A 111 10.76 11.77 -12.40
C HIS A 111 9.94 12.99 -11.99
N VAL A 112 8.78 13.22 -12.61
CA VAL A 112 7.94 14.38 -12.29
C VAL A 112 7.03 14.04 -11.10
N SER A 113 7.12 14.85 -10.04
CA SER A 113 6.16 14.83 -8.94
C SER A 113 4.84 15.46 -9.40
N VAL A 114 3.73 14.85 -9.09
CA VAL A 114 2.38 15.35 -9.34
C VAL A 114 1.73 15.70 -8.00
N ASP A 115 1.20 16.93 -7.88
CA ASP A 115 0.55 17.44 -6.65
C ASP A 115 1.42 17.38 -5.37
N GLY A 116 2.76 17.32 -5.52
CA GLY A 116 3.70 17.21 -4.40
C GLY A 116 3.85 15.77 -3.85
N GLU A 117 3.25 14.79 -4.50
CA GLU A 117 3.44 13.38 -4.20
C GLU A 117 4.73 12.84 -4.86
N TRP A 118 5.12 11.63 -4.51
CA TRP A 118 6.29 10.99 -5.13
C TRP A 118 6.12 10.82 -6.63
N SER A 119 7.21 11.03 -7.37
CA SER A 119 7.30 10.65 -8.78
C SER A 119 7.19 9.13 -8.94
N PHE A 120 6.94 8.66 -10.17
CA PHE A 120 6.88 7.23 -10.46
C PHE A 120 8.16 6.49 -10.05
N VAL A 121 9.33 7.10 -10.28
CA VAL A 121 10.63 6.53 -9.86
C VAL A 121 10.74 6.45 -8.34
N GLU A 122 10.38 7.51 -7.62
CA GLU A 122 10.40 7.50 -6.15
C GLU A 122 9.42 6.48 -5.58
N THR A 123 8.26 6.32 -6.18
CA THR A 123 7.27 5.30 -5.81
C THR A 123 7.86 3.89 -5.95
N LEU A 124 8.51 3.56 -7.07
CA LEU A 124 9.19 2.26 -7.23
C LEU A 124 10.31 2.05 -6.21
N ARG A 125 11.10 3.09 -5.93
CA ARG A 125 12.14 3.07 -4.90
C ARG A 125 11.56 2.79 -3.50
N HIS A 126 10.41 3.40 -3.21
CA HIS A 126 9.71 3.14 -1.95
C HIS A 126 9.21 1.69 -1.87
N LEU A 127 8.64 1.15 -2.94
CA LEU A 127 8.22 -0.26 -2.96
C LEU A 127 9.39 -1.24 -2.84
N VAL A 128 10.56 -0.90 -3.37
CA VAL A 128 11.79 -1.66 -3.11
C VAL A 128 12.13 -1.64 -1.63
N PHE A 129 12.11 -0.47 -0.99
CA PHE A 129 12.32 -0.33 0.46
C PHE A 129 11.29 -1.10 1.28
N ALA A 130 10.00 -0.94 1.00
CA ALA A 130 8.93 -1.61 1.71
C ALA A 130 9.05 -3.15 1.59
N THR A 131 9.33 -3.65 0.38
CA THR A 131 9.56 -5.09 0.17
C THR A 131 10.80 -5.58 0.93
N ASP A 132 11.88 -4.81 0.93
CA ASP A 132 13.08 -5.17 1.70
C ASP A 132 12.81 -5.20 3.20
N LYS A 133 12.13 -4.18 3.73
CA LYS A 133 11.82 -4.06 5.15
C LYS A 133 10.93 -5.20 5.65
N TRP A 134 9.87 -5.51 4.92
CA TRP A 134 8.84 -6.43 5.35
C TRP A 134 9.04 -7.88 4.86
N PHE A 135 9.90 -8.10 3.88
CA PHE A 135 10.13 -9.42 3.31
C PHE A 135 11.61 -9.80 3.21
N THR A 136 12.44 -9.04 2.44
CA THR A 136 13.81 -9.46 2.12
C THR A 136 14.69 -9.57 3.36
N VAL A 137 14.63 -8.60 4.25
CA VAL A 137 15.43 -8.58 5.48
C VAL A 137 14.94 -9.63 6.47
N PRO A 138 13.65 -9.64 6.88
CA PRO A 138 13.20 -10.55 7.93
C PRO A 138 13.10 -12.01 7.50
N MET A 139 12.79 -12.31 6.24
CA MET A 139 12.54 -13.69 5.81
C MET A 139 13.72 -14.31 5.06
N LEU A 140 14.49 -13.51 4.32
CA LEU A 140 15.63 -14.01 3.55
C LEU A 140 16.98 -13.70 4.18
N GLY A 141 17.03 -12.92 5.28
CA GLY A 141 18.29 -12.45 5.87
C GLY A 141 19.09 -11.54 4.95
N GLY A 142 18.41 -10.88 4.01
CA GLY A 142 19.03 -9.95 3.06
C GLY A 142 19.32 -8.59 3.66
N THR A 143 19.59 -7.61 2.78
CA THR A 143 19.87 -6.21 3.15
C THR A 143 18.98 -5.29 2.36
N LEU A 144 18.79 -4.07 2.86
CA LEU A 144 18.10 -3.01 2.12
C LEU A 144 18.86 -2.70 0.82
N HIS A 145 18.10 -2.50 -0.25
CA HIS A 145 18.68 -2.11 -1.54
C HIS A 145 19.11 -0.63 -1.51
N PRO A 146 20.29 -0.26 -2.03
CA PRO A 146 20.81 1.10 -1.92
C PRO A 146 19.90 2.20 -2.42
N ILE A 147 19.10 1.93 -3.47
CA ILE A 147 18.18 2.93 -4.04
C ILE A 147 16.86 3.07 -3.27
N GLY A 148 16.59 2.25 -2.26
CA GLY A 148 15.34 2.29 -1.50
C GLY A 148 15.09 3.68 -0.88
N VAL A 149 13.83 4.08 -0.79
CA VAL A 149 13.39 5.33 -0.15
C VAL A 149 12.40 5.00 0.96
N PRO A 150 12.75 5.28 2.22
CA PRO A 150 11.81 5.11 3.34
C PRO A 150 10.68 6.14 3.27
N ASN A 151 9.52 5.79 3.84
CA ASN A 151 8.46 6.77 4.09
C ASN A 151 8.88 7.78 5.16
N SER A 152 8.10 8.86 5.32
CA SER A 152 8.40 9.92 6.28
C SER A 152 8.48 9.41 7.73
N GLY A 153 7.67 8.43 8.11
CA GLY A 153 7.69 7.82 9.45
C GLY A 153 8.93 6.96 9.72
N SER A 154 9.56 6.45 8.68
CA SER A 154 10.79 5.67 8.78
C SER A 154 12.06 6.48 8.45
N ALA A 155 11.93 7.73 7.98
CA ALA A 155 13.06 8.54 7.53
C ALA A 155 14.02 8.97 8.66
N GLU A 156 13.56 8.93 9.91
CA GLU A 156 14.35 9.27 11.10
C GLU A 156 15.38 8.19 11.47
N TYR A 157 15.23 6.98 10.92
CA TYR A 157 16.11 5.86 11.21
C TYR A 157 17.32 5.86 10.26
N ALA A 158 18.50 5.60 10.80
CA ALA A 158 19.68 5.36 10.00
C ALA A 158 19.64 3.91 9.46
N TRP A 159 19.27 3.75 8.21
CA TRP A 159 19.12 2.44 7.57
C TRP A 159 20.42 1.96 6.93
N PRO A 160 21.10 0.95 7.49
CA PRO A 160 22.28 0.37 6.85
C PRO A 160 21.93 -0.20 5.47
N GLY A 161 22.67 0.20 4.47
CA GLY A 161 22.49 -0.26 3.09
C GLY A 161 21.81 0.74 2.16
N LEU A 162 21.02 1.70 2.67
CA LEU A 162 20.46 2.77 1.84
C LEU A 162 21.53 3.81 1.48
N ASP A 163 21.48 4.31 0.25
CA ASP A 163 22.24 5.47 -0.20
C ASP A 163 21.28 6.65 -0.41
N PRO A 164 21.21 7.60 0.54
CA PRO A 164 20.32 8.76 0.42
C PRO A 164 20.69 9.69 -0.75
N THR A 165 21.86 9.50 -1.35
CA THR A 165 22.31 10.26 -2.52
C THR A 165 22.05 9.56 -3.84
N ALA A 166 21.46 8.36 -3.81
CA ALA A 166 21.16 7.60 -5.02
C ALA A 166 20.16 8.37 -5.89
N ASP A 167 20.52 8.53 -7.15
CA ASP A 167 19.71 9.15 -8.20
C ASP A 167 19.57 8.16 -9.37
N PRO A 168 18.78 7.08 -9.18
CA PRO A 168 18.66 6.03 -10.20
C PRO A 168 17.82 6.51 -11.38
N THR A 169 18.12 5.97 -12.55
CA THR A 169 17.23 6.09 -13.71
C THR A 169 15.92 5.31 -13.47
N CYS A 170 14.90 5.58 -14.28
CA CYS A 170 13.67 4.78 -14.26
C CYS A 170 13.95 3.29 -14.53
N GLU A 171 14.91 2.97 -15.44
CA GLU A 171 15.30 1.59 -15.73
C GLU A 171 15.93 0.91 -14.51
N ASP A 172 16.80 1.60 -13.77
CA ASP A 172 17.41 1.07 -12.54
C ASP A 172 16.35 0.79 -11.46
N ALA A 173 15.39 1.71 -11.27
CA ALA A 173 14.31 1.53 -10.30
C ALA A 173 13.37 0.37 -10.68
N VAL A 174 13.02 0.25 -11.96
CA VAL A 174 12.25 -0.88 -12.50
C VAL A 174 13.01 -2.19 -12.32
N GLY A 175 14.32 -2.20 -12.61
CA GLY A 175 15.18 -3.38 -12.43
C GLY A 175 15.18 -3.87 -10.98
N ALA A 176 15.39 -2.97 -10.03
CA ALA A 176 15.39 -3.28 -8.60
C ALA A 176 14.01 -3.78 -8.11
N TRP A 177 12.93 -3.11 -8.52
CA TRP A 177 11.57 -3.56 -8.19
C TRP A 177 11.29 -4.97 -8.75
N ARG A 178 11.63 -5.23 -10.02
CA ARG A 178 11.43 -6.55 -10.63
C ARG A 178 12.21 -7.65 -9.93
N GLU A 179 13.41 -7.34 -9.48
CA GLU A 179 14.21 -8.30 -8.69
C GLU A 179 13.50 -8.68 -7.40
N ARG A 180 13.03 -7.69 -6.61
CA ARG A 180 12.30 -7.92 -5.36
C ARG A 180 10.98 -8.63 -5.60
N ALA A 181 10.26 -8.23 -6.63
CA ALA A 181 9.00 -8.86 -7.02
C ALA A 181 9.17 -10.33 -7.40
N ARG A 182 10.27 -10.69 -8.04
CA ARG A 182 10.61 -12.08 -8.36
C ARG A 182 10.99 -12.86 -7.10
N GLN A 183 11.84 -12.31 -6.24
CA GLN A 183 12.25 -12.96 -4.99
C GLN A 183 11.05 -13.28 -4.11
N LEU A 184 10.09 -12.35 -3.99
CA LEU A 184 8.85 -12.62 -3.26
C LEU A 184 8.01 -13.71 -3.96
N ALA A 185 7.88 -13.67 -5.28
CA ALA A 185 7.15 -14.72 -6.00
C ALA A 185 7.77 -16.10 -5.77
N ASP A 186 9.09 -16.22 -5.90
CA ASP A 186 9.83 -17.48 -5.69
C ASP A 186 9.60 -17.99 -4.24
N HIS A 187 9.63 -17.10 -3.25
CA HIS A 187 9.35 -17.47 -1.86
C HIS A 187 7.90 -17.93 -1.64
N LEU A 188 6.94 -17.23 -2.23
CA LEU A 188 5.53 -17.58 -2.13
C LEU A 188 5.20 -18.91 -2.82
N ASP A 189 5.94 -19.30 -3.86
CA ASP A 189 5.77 -20.60 -4.52
C ASP A 189 6.17 -21.76 -3.58
N ASP A 190 7.14 -21.54 -2.68
CA ASP A 190 7.65 -22.54 -1.76
C ASP A 190 7.01 -22.49 -0.36
N ILE A 191 6.28 -21.40 0.01
CA ILE A 191 5.72 -21.23 1.35
C ILE A 191 4.60 -22.25 1.62
N GLY A 192 4.68 -22.89 2.77
CA GLY A 192 3.63 -23.76 3.29
C GLY A 192 2.72 -23.03 4.30
N PRO A 193 1.53 -23.59 4.61
CA PRO A 193 0.59 -22.98 5.54
C PRO A 193 1.19 -22.77 6.94
N ASP A 194 1.99 -23.70 7.43
CA ASP A 194 2.59 -23.62 8.77
C ASP A 194 3.60 -22.48 8.91
N ALA A 195 4.10 -21.95 7.81
CA ALA A 195 5.07 -20.85 7.82
C ALA A 195 4.41 -19.47 7.98
N LEU A 196 3.10 -19.36 7.75
CA LEU A 196 2.39 -18.07 7.77
C LEU A 196 2.32 -17.45 9.17
N ASP A 197 2.23 -18.26 10.20
CA ASP A 197 2.14 -17.84 11.59
C ASP A 197 3.51 -17.73 12.30
N ILE A 198 4.61 -17.98 11.58
CA ILE A 198 5.95 -17.81 12.13
C ILE A 198 6.21 -16.31 12.35
N GLU A 199 6.68 -15.96 13.55
CA GLU A 199 7.11 -14.58 13.85
C GLU A 199 8.53 -14.35 13.32
N VAL A 200 8.72 -13.19 12.70
CA VAL A 200 10.01 -12.68 12.22
C VAL A 200 10.26 -11.28 12.77
N GLU A 201 11.52 -10.91 12.95
CA GLU A 201 11.90 -9.56 13.42
C GLU A 201 11.93 -8.58 12.26
N VAL A 202 11.06 -7.55 12.32
CA VAL A 202 10.94 -6.51 11.30
C VAL A 202 11.55 -5.22 11.80
N LEU A 203 12.85 -5.09 11.66
CA LEU A 203 13.61 -3.87 11.97
C LEU A 203 13.04 -3.16 13.23
N GLU A 204 12.66 -1.88 13.13
CA GLU A 204 12.11 -1.10 14.27
C GLU A 204 10.69 -1.50 14.67
N ASN A 205 10.00 -2.29 13.87
CA ASN A 205 8.63 -2.71 14.16
C ASN A 205 8.56 -3.92 15.11
N GLY A 206 9.69 -4.64 15.33
CA GLY A 206 9.73 -5.82 16.18
C GLY A 206 9.13 -7.06 15.54
N ALA A 207 8.70 -8.01 16.36
CA ALA A 207 8.16 -9.29 15.90
C ALA A 207 6.80 -9.12 15.20
N SER A 208 6.66 -9.72 14.03
CA SER A 208 5.42 -9.77 13.24
C SER A 208 5.30 -11.14 12.58
N ALA A 209 4.08 -11.63 12.41
CA ALA A 209 3.86 -12.87 11.68
C ALA A 209 4.16 -12.71 10.18
N VAL A 210 4.61 -13.77 9.55
CA VAL A 210 4.96 -13.78 8.12
C VAL A 210 3.77 -13.31 7.26
N HIS A 211 2.55 -13.77 7.56
CA HIS A 211 1.38 -13.34 6.79
C HIS A 211 1.08 -11.85 6.93
N ASP A 212 1.28 -11.25 8.10
CA ASP A 212 1.11 -9.81 8.32
C ASP A 212 2.16 -9.03 7.53
N CYS A 213 3.41 -9.47 7.57
CA CYS A 213 4.49 -8.84 6.80
C CYS A 213 4.19 -8.83 5.30
N ILE A 214 3.71 -9.95 4.74
CA ILE A 214 3.35 -10.05 3.33
C ILE A 214 2.10 -9.20 3.04
N GLY A 215 1.15 -9.13 3.98
CA GLY A 215 -0.01 -8.25 3.92
C GLY A 215 0.40 -6.79 3.73
N VAL A 216 1.34 -6.29 4.54
CA VAL A 216 1.87 -4.92 4.38
C VAL A 216 2.49 -4.72 2.99
N VAL A 217 3.25 -5.69 2.47
CA VAL A 217 3.80 -5.57 1.10
C VAL A 217 2.67 -5.46 0.06
N PHE A 218 1.56 -6.18 0.24
CA PHE A 218 0.41 -6.09 -0.67
C PHE A 218 -0.28 -4.74 -0.58
N GLU A 219 -0.51 -4.23 0.63
CA GLU A 219 -1.11 -2.91 0.87
C GLU A 219 -0.28 -1.79 0.24
N GLU A 220 1.04 -1.79 0.47
CA GLU A 220 1.97 -0.82 -0.13
C GLU A 220 1.91 -0.87 -1.67
N HIS A 221 1.90 -2.07 -2.25
CA HIS A 221 1.80 -2.22 -3.69
C HIS A 221 0.44 -1.77 -4.23
N PHE A 222 -0.64 -1.99 -3.51
CA PHE A 222 -1.98 -1.57 -3.90
C PHE A 222 -2.13 -0.05 -3.87
N GLU A 223 -1.85 0.58 -2.74
CA GLU A 223 -2.06 2.01 -2.58
C GLU A 223 -1.14 2.82 -3.51
N HIS A 224 0.12 2.44 -3.61
CA HIS A 224 1.05 3.13 -4.50
C HIS A 224 0.75 2.91 -5.99
N LEU A 225 0.15 1.78 -6.37
CA LEU A 225 -0.32 1.58 -7.74
C LEU A 225 -1.46 2.56 -8.11
N ARG A 226 -2.36 2.83 -7.18
CA ARG A 226 -3.46 3.77 -7.37
C ARG A 226 -2.93 5.18 -7.59
N TYR A 227 -2.00 5.64 -6.76
CA TYR A 227 -1.35 6.93 -6.93
C TYR A 227 -0.55 7.00 -8.24
N ALA A 228 0.28 6.02 -8.51
CA ALA A 228 1.07 5.95 -9.75
C ALA A 228 0.18 5.99 -11.00
N THR A 229 -0.93 5.25 -11.01
CA THR A 229 -1.86 5.23 -12.15
C THR A 229 -2.53 6.60 -12.34
N ARG A 230 -3.01 7.23 -11.27
CA ARG A 230 -3.57 8.59 -11.28
C ARG A 230 -2.59 9.60 -11.88
N ASP A 231 -1.34 9.53 -11.47
CA ASP A 231 -0.32 10.49 -11.89
C ASP A 231 0.11 10.26 -13.33
N LEU A 232 0.23 9.01 -13.75
CA LEU A 232 0.45 8.66 -15.16
C LEU A 232 -0.71 9.12 -16.07
N ASP A 233 -1.96 9.15 -15.57
CA ASP A 233 -3.12 9.71 -16.30
C ASP A 233 -3.00 11.22 -16.55
N ARG A 234 -2.30 11.93 -15.67
CA ARG A 234 -2.08 13.39 -15.79
C ARG A 234 -0.85 13.75 -16.62
N LEU A 235 0.10 12.82 -16.73
CA LEU A 235 1.34 13.02 -17.46
C LEU A 235 1.26 12.60 -18.93
N GLY A 236 0.33 11.75 -19.30
CA GLY A 236 0.12 11.23 -20.68
C GLY A 236 -1.22 11.50 -21.23
#